data_5b7b754eb36e98b0890ceae712b08b8b
#
_entry.id   5b7b754eb36e98b0890ceae712b08b8b
#
_cell.length_a   1.000
_cell.length_b   1.000
_cell.length_c   1.000
_cell.angle_alpha   90.00
_cell.angle_beta   90.00
_cell.angle_gamma   90.00
#
_symmetry.space_group_name_H-M   'P 1'
#
loop_
_entity.id
_entity.type
_entity.pdbx_description
1 polymer ?
#
loop_
_entity_poly.entity_id
_entity_poly.type
_entity_poly.pdbx_seq_one_letter_code
_entity_poly.pdbx_strand_id
1 'polypeptide(L)'
;MEDLKGKKIRCAAGAYLDMLKALGASPVVMPMPDCYMALQKGTIDGILGDIDSYLSYRFYEVARYATNNIPRGCTLFLIIMNDRKYASLSDDAKKAIDAHAGIPGSKELAETF
;
A
#
# COMPACT_ATOMS: atom_id res chain seq x y z
N MET A 1 17.51 -2.65 14.01
CA MET A 1 16.28 -1.85 14.16
C MET A 1 16.51 -0.49 14.84
N GLU A 2 17.64 -0.30 15.47
CA GLU A 2 17.98 1.00 16.08
C GLU A 2 18.08 2.13 15.06
N ASP A 3 18.40 1.82 13.83
CA ASP A 3 18.55 2.78 12.72
C ASP A 3 17.25 3.50 12.33
N LEU A 4 16.09 2.99 12.74
CA LEU A 4 14.79 3.63 12.51
C LEU A 4 14.42 4.67 13.56
N LYS A 5 15.13 4.70 14.69
CA LYS A 5 14.83 5.60 15.80
C LYS A 5 14.88 7.06 15.39
N GLY A 6 13.77 7.75 15.57
CA GLY A 6 13.62 9.16 15.23
C GLY A 6 13.49 9.48 13.74
N LYS A 7 13.63 8.49 12.84
CA LYS A 7 13.46 8.68 11.39
C LYS A 7 12.01 8.96 11.03
N LYS A 8 11.80 9.95 10.20
CA LYS A 8 10.48 10.30 9.66
C LYS A 8 10.14 9.35 8.50
N ILE A 9 9.36 8.32 8.78
CA ILE A 9 9.00 7.31 7.80
C ILE A 9 7.55 7.51 7.39
N ARG A 10 7.34 7.75 6.10
CA ARG A 10 5.98 7.80 5.56
C ARG A 10 5.34 6.43 5.60
N CYS A 11 4.08 6.38 6.00
CA CYS A 11 3.23 5.19 5.89
C CYS A 11 1.79 5.55 5.50
N ALA A 12 1.01 4.54 5.13
CA ALA A 12 -0.43 4.65 5.13
C ALA A 12 -0.96 4.71 6.57
N ALA A 13 -2.17 5.22 6.76
CA ALA A 13 -2.84 5.17 8.06
C ALA A 13 -3.12 3.74 8.51
N GLY A 14 -3.44 3.56 9.79
CA GLY A 14 -3.78 2.26 10.37
C GLY A 14 -2.59 1.53 10.99
N ALA A 15 -2.57 0.20 10.90
CA ALA A 15 -1.62 -0.66 11.60
C ALA A 15 -0.13 -0.34 11.34
N TYR A 16 0.19 0.18 10.17
CA TYR A 16 1.57 0.57 9.83
C TYR A 16 2.09 1.72 10.68
N LEU A 17 1.22 2.64 11.07
CA LEU A 17 1.56 3.75 11.95
C LEU A 17 2.00 3.25 13.32
N ASP A 18 1.23 2.32 13.90
CA ASP A 18 1.54 1.76 15.20
C ASP A 18 2.78 0.88 15.16
N MET A 19 2.97 0.12 14.09
CA MET A 19 4.17 -0.68 13.86
C MET A 19 5.43 0.21 13.81
N LEU A 20 5.41 1.30 13.04
CA LEU A 20 6.56 2.20 12.94
C LEU A 20 6.87 2.89 14.26
N LYS A 21 5.85 3.28 15.03
CA LYS A 21 6.03 3.80 16.40
C LYS A 21 6.69 2.78 17.31
N ALA A 22 6.23 1.53 17.26
CA ALA A 22 6.81 0.44 18.06
C ALA A 22 8.28 0.18 17.69
N LEU A 23 8.67 0.42 16.45
CA LEU A 23 10.06 0.36 15.97
C LEU A 23 10.88 1.63 16.28
N GLY A 24 10.29 2.61 16.96
CA GLY A 24 10.96 3.85 17.34
C GLY A 24 11.05 4.91 16.25
N ALA A 25 10.43 4.70 15.09
CA ALA A 25 10.36 5.70 14.04
C ALA A 25 9.32 6.79 14.37
N SER A 26 9.40 7.89 13.63
CA SER A 26 8.43 8.98 13.61
C SER A 26 7.55 8.85 12.35
N PRO A 27 6.39 8.17 12.42
CA PRO A 27 5.58 7.93 11.23
C PRO A 27 4.92 9.22 10.74
N VAL A 28 4.90 9.40 9.42
CA VAL A 28 4.26 10.52 8.73
C VAL A 28 3.20 9.97 7.78
N VAL A 29 1.94 10.35 7.99
CA VAL A 29 0.85 9.95 7.10
C VAL A 29 0.71 11.01 6.00
N MET A 30 0.90 10.59 4.76
CA MET A 30 0.69 11.44 3.59
C MET A 30 0.30 10.61 2.36
N PRO A 31 -0.37 11.22 1.36
CA PRO A 31 -0.69 10.58 0.09
C PRO A 31 0.58 10.12 -0.65
N MET A 32 0.49 9.01 -1.39
CA MET A 32 1.65 8.46 -2.10
C MET A 32 2.24 9.43 -3.15
N PRO A 33 1.43 10.18 -3.93
CA PRO A 33 1.98 11.14 -4.90
C PRO A 33 2.88 12.22 -4.30
N ASP A 34 2.67 12.58 -3.03
CA ASP A 34 3.44 13.64 -2.36
C ASP A 34 4.82 13.15 -1.88
N CYS A 35 5.00 11.82 -1.83
CA CYS A 35 6.19 11.21 -1.24
C CYS A 35 7.47 11.48 -2.03
N TYR A 36 7.39 11.56 -3.36
CA TYR A 36 8.56 11.84 -4.19
C TYR A 36 9.21 13.18 -3.79
N MET A 37 8.42 14.23 -3.76
CA MET A 37 8.90 15.57 -3.38
C MET A 37 9.33 15.64 -1.91
N ALA A 38 8.66 14.90 -1.04
CA ALA A 38 8.99 14.84 0.38
C ALA A 38 10.35 14.16 0.62
N LEU A 39 10.64 13.06 -0.10
CA LEU A 39 11.95 12.40 -0.09
C LEU A 39 13.03 13.31 -0.68
N GLN A 40 12.77 13.91 -1.85
CA GLN A 40 13.72 14.78 -2.53
C GLN A 40 14.13 15.98 -1.67
N LYS A 41 13.19 16.58 -0.94
CA LYS A 41 13.42 17.71 -0.04
C LYS A 41 13.92 17.30 1.35
N GLY A 42 13.99 16.01 1.65
CA GLY A 42 14.38 15.50 2.97
C GLY A 42 13.38 15.82 4.09
N THR A 43 12.11 16.11 3.76
CA THR A 43 11.06 16.29 4.77
C THR A 43 10.61 14.97 5.41
N ILE A 44 10.84 13.86 4.70
CA ILE A 44 10.79 12.50 5.23
C ILE A 44 12.10 11.78 4.91
N ASP A 45 12.49 10.84 5.77
CA ASP A 45 13.74 10.08 5.64
C ASP A 45 13.54 8.79 4.84
N GLY A 46 12.29 8.32 4.72
CA GLY A 46 11.95 7.10 4.01
C GLY A 46 10.45 6.88 3.88
N ILE A 47 10.10 5.84 3.14
CA ILE A 47 8.71 5.41 2.96
C ILE A 47 8.55 3.93 3.27
N LEU A 48 7.45 3.57 3.92
CA LEU A 48 6.94 2.22 3.98
C LEU A 48 5.90 2.07 2.86
N GLY A 49 6.18 1.19 1.91
CA GLY A 49 5.34 0.95 0.74
C GLY A 49 5.67 -0.36 0.08
N ASP A 50 4.96 -0.68 -0.99
CA ASP A 50 5.16 -1.87 -1.79
C ASP A 50 6.19 -1.61 -2.90
N ILE A 51 6.79 -2.69 -3.42
CA ILE A 51 7.81 -2.60 -4.49
C ILE A 51 7.24 -1.95 -5.75
N ASP A 52 5.98 -2.18 -6.02
CA ASP A 52 5.22 -1.62 -7.13
C ASP A 52 5.16 -0.09 -7.08
N SER A 53 4.89 0.46 -5.88
CA SER A 53 4.93 1.90 -5.63
C SER A 53 6.33 2.49 -5.86
N TYR A 54 7.38 1.74 -5.53
CA TYR A 54 8.76 2.16 -5.74
C TYR A 54 9.05 2.42 -7.22
N LEU A 55 8.54 1.57 -8.10
CA LEU A 55 8.67 1.71 -9.55
C LEU A 55 7.71 2.77 -10.10
N SER A 56 6.42 2.67 -9.77
CA SER A 56 5.36 3.50 -10.34
C SER A 56 5.52 4.99 -10.02
N TYR A 57 6.00 5.31 -8.82
CA TYR A 57 6.28 6.69 -8.40
C TYR A 57 7.74 7.11 -8.57
N ARG A 58 8.56 6.29 -9.24
CA ARG A 58 9.96 6.58 -9.55
C ARG A 58 10.81 6.88 -8.31
N PHE A 59 10.49 6.26 -7.18
CA PHE A 59 11.23 6.51 -5.92
C PHE A 59 12.69 6.09 -6.00
N TYR A 60 13.08 5.24 -6.94
CA TYR A 60 14.47 4.85 -7.20
C TYR A 60 15.37 6.04 -7.56
N GLU A 61 14.80 7.17 -7.99
CA GLU A 61 15.58 8.38 -8.29
C GLU A 61 15.99 9.14 -7.02
N VAL A 62 15.18 9.05 -5.96
CA VAL A 62 15.34 9.83 -4.72
C VAL A 62 15.62 8.96 -3.49
N ALA A 63 15.42 7.64 -3.56
CA ALA A 63 15.69 6.66 -2.52
C ALA A 63 16.53 5.51 -3.09
N ARG A 64 17.84 5.52 -2.81
CA ARG A 64 18.80 4.54 -3.37
C ARG A 64 18.81 3.20 -2.65
N TYR A 65 18.25 3.12 -1.47
CA TYR A 65 18.29 1.93 -0.62
C TYR A 65 16.90 1.46 -0.29
N ALA A 66 16.70 0.15 -0.33
CA ALA A 66 15.46 -0.49 0.08
C ALA A 66 15.78 -1.62 1.08
N THR A 67 14.95 -1.73 2.12
CA THR A 67 15.04 -2.78 3.13
C THR A 67 13.77 -3.62 3.05
N ASN A 68 13.92 -4.92 2.83
CA ASN A 68 12.80 -5.85 2.66
C ASN A 68 12.61 -6.84 3.83
N ASN A 69 13.46 -6.77 4.84
CA ASN A 69 13.42 -7.67 6.01
C ASN A 69 12.69 -7.07 7.24
N ILE A 70 11.91 -6.02 7.05
CA ILE A 70 11.04 -5.47 8.09
C ILE A 70 9.79 -6.35 8.19
N PRO A 71 9.40 -6.82 9.40
CA PRO A 71 8.17 -7.58 9.58
C PRO A 71 6.97 -6.66 9.34
N ARG A 72 6.45 -6.72 8.14
CA ARG A 72 5.34 -5.89 7.69
C ARG A 72 4.17 -6.78 7.29
N GLY A 73 3.57 -7.54 7.93
CA GLY A 73 2.39 -8.33 7.56
C GLY A 73 2.06 -8.38 6.05
N CYS A 74 0.99 -8.99 5.70
CA CYS A 74 0.46 -9.00 4.34
C CYS A 74 -0.47 -7.81 4.14
N THR A 75 -0.30 -7.05 3.06
CA THR A 75 -1.29 -6.04 2.66
C THR A 75 -2.45 -6.73 1.98
N LEU A 76 -3.65 -6.56 2.52
CA LEU A 76 -4.86 -7.08 1.93
C LEU A 76 -5.53 -5.98 1.10
N PHE A 77 -5.74 -6.26 -0.18
CA PHE A 77 -6.53 -5.42 -1.06
C PHE A 77 -7.92 -6.02 -1.26
N LEU A 78 -8.94 -5.19 -1.18
CA LEU A 78 -10.33 -5.58 -1.40
C LEU A 78 -10.91 -4.74 -2.53
N ILE A 79 -11.51 -5.43 -3.50
CA ILE A 79 -12.39 -4.78 -4.47
C ILE A 79 -13.80 -4.88 -3.91
N ILE A 80 -14.40 -3.75 -3.60
CA ILE A 80 -15.72 -3.68 -2.98
C ILE A 80 -16.67 -2.85 -3.84
N MET A 81 -17.93 -3.19 -3.80
CA MET A 81 -19.00 -2.46 -4.47
C MET A 81 -20.10 -2.09 -3.48
N ASN A 82 -20.73 -0.95 -3.70
CA ASN A 82 -21.90 -0.54 -2.92
C ASN A 82 -23.09 -1.45 -3.21
N ASP A 83 -23.80 -1.91 -2.18
CA ASP A 83 -24.92 -2.85 -2.30
C ASP A 83 -26.05 -2.35 -3.21
N ARG A 84 -26.38 -1.05 -3.11
CA ARG A 84 -27.42 -0.45 -3.99
C ARG A 84 -26.97 -0.44 -5.45
N LYS A 85 -25.67 -0.22 -5.68
CA LYS A 85 -25.10 -0.29 -7.02
C LYS A 85 -25.15 -1.70 -7.57
N TYR A 86 -24.76 -2.70 -6.79
CA TYR A 86 -24.85 -4.10 -7.17
C TYR A 86 -26.30 -4.50 -7.46
N ALA A 87 -27.26 -4.13 -6.58
CA ALA A 87 -28.69 -4.41 -6.78
C ALA A 87 -29.24 -3.84 -8.08
N SER A 88 -28.73 -2.68 -8.54
CA SER A 88 -29.16 -2.00 -9.76
C SER A 88 -28.59 -2.60 -11.06
N LEU A 89 -27.69 -3.56 -10.98
CA LEU A 89 -27.10 -4.20 -12.15
C LEU A 89 -28.07 -5.18 -12.79
N SER A 90 -27.87 -5.44 -14.09
CA SER A 90 -28.57 -6.52 -14.79
C SER A 90 -28.17 -7.89 -14.24
N ASP A 91 -29.01 -8.90 -14.44
CA ASP A 91 -28.72 -10.24 -13.97
C ASP A 91 -27.45 -10.83 -14.60
N ASP A 92 -27.18 -10.50 -15.86
CA ASP A 92 -25.96 -10.94 -16.53
C ASP A 92 -24.71 -10.28 -15.97
N ALA A 93 -24.80 -8.98 -15.61
CA ALA A 93 -23.70 -8.28 -14.95
C ALA A 93 -23.43 -8.83 -13.53
N LYS A 94 -24.48 -9.15 -12.77
CA LYS A 94 -24.35 -9.81 -11.47
C LYS A 94 -23.68 -11.18 -11.59
N LYS A 95 -24.14 -12.02 -12.54
CA LYS A 95 -23.51 -13.32 -12.78
C LYS A 95 -22.04 -13.21 -13.14
N ALA A 96 -21.65 -12.22 -13.96
CA ALA A 96 -20.26 -11.98 -14.30
C ALA A 96 -19.42 -11.59 -13.06
N ILE A 97 -19.93 -10.68 -12.24
CA ILE A 97 -19.24 -10.28 -11.00
C ILE A 97 -19.10 -11.46 -10.04
N ASP A 98 -20.19 -12.23 -9.83
CA ASP A 98 -20.21 -13.35 -8.90
C ASP A 98 -19.27 -14.48 -9.34
N ALA A 99 -19.14 -14.70 -10.66
CA ALA A 99 -18.22 -15.70 -11.21
C ALA A 99 -16.75 -15.37 -10.90
N HIS A 100 -16.39 -14.08 -10.82
CA HIS A 100 -15.03 -13.60 -10.53
C HIS A 100 -14.88 -13.08 -9.10
N ALA A 101 -15.83 -13.33 -8.20
CA ALA A 101 -15.78 -12.93 -6.81
C ALA A 101 -15.09 -13.98 -5.92
N GLY A 102 -14.63 -13.54 -4.74
CA GLY A 102 -14.06 -14.42 -3.74
C GLY A 102 -12.72 -15.06 -4.14
N ILE A 103 -12.48 -16.28 -3.69
CA ILE A 103 -11.20 -16.99 -3.91
C ILE A 103 -10.90 -17.23 -5.40
N PRO A 104 -11.85 -17.64 -6.25
CA PRO A 104 -11.58 -17.80 -7.68
C PRO A 104 -11.08 -16.51 -8.33
N GLY A 105 -11.77 -15.42 -8.14
CA GLY A 105 -11.35 -14.12 -8.69
C GLY A 105 -10.02 -13.62 -8.12
N SER A 106 -9.74 -13.88 -6.85
CA SER A 106 -8.44 -13.56 -6.25
C SER A 106 -7.30 -14.35 -6.87
N LYS A 107 -7.52 -15.60 -7.28
CA LYS A 107 -6.51 -16.41 -7.98
C LYS A 107 -6.26 -15.88 -9.39
N GLU A 108 -7.33 -15.61 -10.15
CA GLU A 108 -7.19 -14.99 -11.49
C GLU A 108 -6.40 -13.68 -11.44
N LEU A 109 -6.70 -12.83 -10.48
CA LEU A 109 -6.00 -11.57 -10.31
C LEU A 109 -4.51 -11.79 -10.01
N ALA A 110 -4.18 -12.74 -9.13
CA ALA A 110 -2.81 -13.06 -8.75
C ALA A 110 -1.99 -13.67 -9.91
N GLU A 111 -2.62 -14.32 -10.86
CA GLU A 111 -1.96 -14.88 -12.05
C GLU A 111 -1.67 -13.80 -13.13
N THR A 112 -2.29 -12.63 -13.00
CA THR A 112 -2.16 -11.51 -13.95
C THR A 112 -1.04 -10.53 -13.52
N PHE A 113 -0.65 -10.55 -12.24
CA PHE A 113 0.44 -9.75 -11.67
C PHE A 113 1.75 -10.53 -11.54
#